data_8825061d984f3068652fca1ade4dbd50
#
_entry.id   8825061d984f3068652fca1ade4dbd50
#
_cell.length_a   1.000
_cell.length_b   1.000
_cell.length_c   1.000
_cell.angle_alpha   90.00
_cell.angle_beta   90.00
_cell.angle_gamma   90.00
#
_symmetry.space_group_name_H-M   'P 1'
#
loop_
_entity.id
_entity.type
_entity.pdbx_description
1 polymer ?
#
loop_
_entity_poly.entity_id
_entity_poly.type
_entity_poly.pdbx_seq_one_letter_code
_entity_poly.pdbx_strand_id
1 'polypeptide(L)'
;MLYSMKERTTALAIYKGGKCSIRKTFNYEGTTLKPHPPTKDLLKNKVILFPSEPKEYGSQLELIATIQSFIHKYLSITFSFEKIASYYVLFSWNYDDFNELPYLRGLGDYGTGKSRMLQVIGSLCYRPIFASGATTVSPIFRILNDFHGTL
;
A
#
# COMPACT_ATOMS: atom_id res chain seq x y z
N MET A 1 1.23 -9.54 3.69
CA MET A 1 1.04 -9.46 5.16
C MET A 1 -0.23 -8.69 5.47
N LEU A 2 -0.98 -9.11 6.47
CA LEU A 2 -2.22 -8.50 6.92
C LEU A 2 -2.03 -7.93 8.34
N TYR A 3 -2.82 -6.93 8.69
CA TYR A 3 -2.86 -6.37 10.04
C TYR A 3 -4.30 -6.20 10.54
N SER A 4 -4.65 -6.87 11.63
CA SER A 4 -5.93 -6.68 12.31
C SER A 4 -5.82 -5.54 13.32
N MET A 5 -6.49 -4.43 13.06
CA MET A 5 -6.54 -3.29 14.00
C MET A 5 -7.26 -3.65 15.30
N LYS A 6 -8.28 -4.52 15.24
CA LYS A 6 -9.07 -4.95 16.39
C LYS A 6 -8.26 -5.81 17.34
N GLU A 7 -7.53 -6.78 16.79
CA GLU A 7 -6.74 -7.75 17.58
C GLU A 7 -5.29 -7.31 17.76
N ARG A 8 -4.84 -6.28 17.04
CA ARG A 8 -3.45 -5.81 17.00
C ARG A 8 -2.47 -6.94 16.67
N THR A 9 -2.85 -7.79 15.72
CA THR A 9 -2.05 -8.93 15.26
C THR A 9 -1.73 -8.83 13.79
N THR A 10 -0.63 -9.46 13.39
CA THR A 10 -0.22 -9.60 11.99
C THR A 10 -0.37 -11.04 11.55
N ALA A 11 -0.65 -11.24 10.26
CA ALA A 11 -0.78 -12.56 9.63
C ALA A 11 -0.22 -12.54 8.20
N LEU A 12 0.03 -13.71 7.64
CA LEU A 12 0.39 -13.90 6.23
C LEU A 12 -0.87 -14.29 5.45
N ALA A 13 -1.13 -13.59 4.36
CA ALA A 13 -2.07 -14.05 3.33
C ALA A 13 -1.25 -14.81 2.28
N ILE A 14 -1.60 -16.06 2.04
CA ILE A 14 -0.91 -16.96 1.12
C ILE A 14 -1.89 -17.37 0.04
N TYR A 15 -1.54 -17.05 -1.21
CA TYR A 15 -2.31 -17.46 -2.38
C TYR A 15 -1.63 -18.64 -3.05
N LYS A 16 -2.31 -19.79 -3.12
CA LYS A 16 -1.81 -21.00 -3.77
C LYS A 16 -2.97 -21.78 -4.37
N GLY A 17 -2.82 -22.20 -5.63
CA GLY A 17 -3.82 -23.01 -6.31
C GLY A 17 -5.20 -22.36 -6.40
N GLY A 18 -5.28 -21.07 -6.66
CA GLY A 18 -6.54 -20.32 -6.77
C GLY A 18 -7.23 -20.00 -5.44
N LYS A 19 -6.60 -20.34 -4.30
CA LYS A 19 -7.18 -20.10 -2.97
C LYS A 19 -6.27 -19.26 -2.09
N CYS A 20 -6.87 -18.31 -1.38
CA CYS A 20 -6.19 -17.51 -0.38
C CYS A 20 -6.39 -18.15 1.01
N SER A 21 -5.32 -18.27 1.79
CA SER A 21 -5.35 -18.74 3.18
C SER A 21 -4.61 -17.76 4.08
N ILE A 22 -5.12 -17.58 5.31
CA ILE A 22 -4.50 -16.71 6.31
C ILE A 22 -3.79 -17.60 7.33
N ARG A 23 -2.49 -17.33 7.57
CA ARG A 23 -1.66 -18.12 8.48
C ARG A 23 -0.75 -17.23 9.33
N LYS A 24 -0.42 -17.70 10.53
CA LYS A 24 0.55 -17.03 11.43
C LYS A 24 2.00 -17.33 11.03
N THR A 25 2.23 -18.47 10.39
CA THR A 25 3.54 -18.89 9.89
C THR A 25 3.37 -19.66 8.59
N PHE A 26 4.39 -19.65 7.75
CA PHE A 26 4.39 -20.41 6.50
C PHE A 26 5.80 -20.94 6.21
N ASN A 27 5.93 -22.23 5.92
CA ASN A 27 7.20 -22.84 5.52
C ASN A 27 7.32 -22.78 4.00
N TYR A 28 8.39 -22.14 3.54
CA TYR A 28 8.73 -22.02 2.13
C TYR A 28 10.19 -22.42 1.94
N GLU A 29 10.45 -23.45 1.14
CA GLU A 29 11.80 -23.97 0.82
C GLU A 29 12.69 -24.15 2.06
N GLY A 30 12.15 -24.77 3.10
CA GLY A 30 12.87 -25.02 4.36
C GLY A 30 12.99 -23.83 5.30
N THR A 31 12.53 -22.64 4.87
CA THR A 31 12.53 -21.43 5.69
C THR A 31 11.16 -21.14 6.26
N THR A 32 11.07 -20.90 7.56
CA THR A 32 9.82 -20.51 8.22
C THR A 32 9.62 -19.00 8.12
N LEU A 33 8.69 -18.58 7.27
CA LEU A 33 8.26 -17.19 7.16
C LEU A 33 7.30 -16.83 8.28
N LYS A 34 7.53 -15.68 8.91
CA LYS A 34 6.66 -15.10 9.94
C LYS A 34 6.28 -13.69 9.53
N PRO A 35 5.06 -13.22 9.82
CA PRO A 35 4.72 -11.83 9.61
C PRO A 35 5.58 -10.95 10.52
N HIS A 36 5.89 -9.75 10.05
CA HIS A 36 6.59 -8.77 10.88
C HIS A 36 5.76 -8.51 12.16
N PRO A 37 6.38 -8.50 13.34
CA PRO A 37 5.66 -8.20 14.57
C PRO A 37 5.01 -6.81 14.47
N PRO A 38 3.82 -6.61 15.06
CA PRO A 38 3.18 -5.31 15.06
C PRO A 38 4.09 -4.34 15.83
N THR A 39 4.83 -3.53 15.08
CA THR A 39 5.62 -2.43 15.66
C THR A 39 4.62 -1.40 16.17
N LYS A 40 4.49 -1.34 17.48
CA LYS A 40 3.40 -0.67 18.19
C LYS A 40 3.13 0.75 17.72
N ASP A 41 4.17 1.48 17.33
CA ASP A 41 4.04 2.90 16.99
C ASP A 41 3.77 3.15 15.50
N LEU A 42 4.41 2.44 14.58
CA LEU A 42 4.26 2.67 13.14
C LEU A 42 2.86 2.29 12.64
N LEU A 43 2.34 1.14 13.09
CA LEU A 43 1.01 0.67 12.69
C LEU A 43 -0.11 1.40 13.43
N LYS A 44 0.07 1.64 14.75
CA LYS A 44 -0.89 2.38 15.58
C LYS A 44 -1.07 3.81 15.06
N ASN A 45 0.01 4.48 14.72
CA ASN A 45 0.00 5.85 14.21
C ASN A 45 -0.26 5.94 12.70
N LYS A 46 -0.56 4.81 12.05
CA LYS A 46 -0.84 4.74 10.60
C LYS A 46 0.29 5.31 9.73
N VAL A 47 1.52 5.23 10.20
CA VAL A 47 2.70 5.57 9.40
C VAL A 47 2.87 4.57 8.26
N ILE A 48 2.54 3.30 8.53
CA ILE A 48 2.47 2.22 7.55
C ILE A 48 1.07 1.61 7.59
N LEU A 49 0.50 1.31 6.42
CA LEU A 49 -0.76 0.59 6.34
C LEU A 49 -0.56 -0.81 5.77
N PHE A 50 -1.34 -1.74 6.29
CA PHE A 50 -1.50 -3.09 5.75
C PHE A 50 -2.98 -3.38 5.54
N PRO A 51 -3.35 -4.16 4.50
CA PRO A 51 -4.70 -4.64 4.36
C PRO A 51 -5.13 -5.47 5.59
N SER A 52 -6.39 -5.39 5.97
CA SER A 52 -6.95 -6.19 7.07
C SER A 52 -7.29 -7.60 6.64
N GLU A 53 -7.71 -7.78 5.39
CA GLU A 53 -8.14 -9.05 4.82
C GLU A 53 -7.92 -9.10 3.32
N PRO A 54 -7.71 -10.28 2.72
CA PRO A 54 -7.79 -10.47 1.28
C PRO A 54 -9.26 -10.47 0.86
N LYS A 55 -9.56 -9.88 -0.31
CA LYS A 55 -10.91 -9.82 -0.87
C LYS A 55 -10.86 -10.09 -2.36
N GLU A 56 -11.83 -10.83 -2.85
CA GLU A 56 -12.05 -11.00 -4.29
C GLU A 56 -12.43 -9.66 -4.92
N TYR A 57 -11.86 -9.37 -6.09
CA TYR A 57 -12.06 -8.10 -6.79
C TYR A 57 -12.78 -8.25 -8.15
N GLY A 58 -13.15 -9.49 -8.52
CA GLY A 58 -13.76 -9.78 -9.81
C GLY A 58 -12.76 -9.71 -10.97
N SER A 59 -13.04 -8.91 -11.96
CA SER A 59 -12.15 -8.70 -13.10
C SER A 59 -11.18 -7.53 -12.87
N GLN A 60 -10.09 -7.50 -13.63
CA GLN A 60 -9.13 -6.40 -13.60
C GLN A 60 -9.79 -5.04 -13.95
N LEU A 61 -10.73 -5.03 -14.88
CA LEU A 61 -11.46 -3.81 -15.25
C LEU A 61 -12.33 -3.30 -14.09
N GLU A 62 -13.01 -4.20 -13.38
CA GLU A 62 -13.81 -3.84 -12.19
C GLU A 62 -12.92 -3.30 -11.07
N LEU A 63 -11.74 -3.88 -10.87
CA LEU A 63 -10.78 -3.37 -9.90
C LEU A 63 -10.32 -1.96 -10.24
N ILE A 64 -9.96 -1.70 -11.50
CA ILE A 64 -9.57 -0.37 -11.98
C ILE A 64 -10.71 0.63 -11.77
N ALA A 65 -11.93 0.28 -12.16
CA ALA A 65 -13.10 1.14 -11.99
C ALA A 65 -13.37 1.45 -10.51
N THR A 66 -13.19 0.47 -9.62
CA THR A 66 -13.34 0.64 -8.17
C THR A 66 -12.29 1.59 -7.60
N ILE A 67 -11.03 1.46 -8.02
CA ILE A 67 -9.94 2.36 -7.62
C ILE A 67 -10.23 3.79 -8.11
N GLN A 68 -10.63 3.96 -9.38
CA GLN A 68 -10.97 5.26 -9.94
C GLN A 68 -12.13 5.91 -9.19
N SER A 69 -13.20 5.17 -8.92
CA SER A 69 -14.35 5.65 -8.16
C SER A 69 -13.97 6.09 -6.75
N PHE A 70 -13.07 5.37 -6.10
CA PHE A 70 -12.55 5.76 -4.79
C PHE A 70 -11.74 7.06 -4.87
N ILE A 71 -10.84 7.18 -5.84
CA ILE A 71 -10.04 8.39 -6.06
C ILE A 71 -10.96 9.59 -6.35
N HIS A 72 -11.89 9.44 -7.28
CA HIS A 72 -12.87 10.47 -7.66
C HIS A 72 -13.69 10.97 -6.47
N LYS A 73 -14.10 10.05 -5.58
CA LYS A 73 -14.88 10.40 -4.38
C LYS A 73 -14.15 11.35 -3.43
N TYR A 74 -12.84 11.26 -3.35
CA TYR A 74 -12.04 12.00 -2.35
C TYR A 74 -11.17 13.11 -2.92
N LEU A 75 -10.94 13.13 -4.24
CA LEU A 75 -10.08 14.09 -4.92
C LEU A 75 -10.80 14.73 -6.11
N SER A 76 -10.65 16.05 -6.24
CA SER A 76 -11.06 16.80 -7.42
C SER A 76 -9.84 17.00 -8.31
N ILE A 77 -9.57 16.04 -9.20
CA ILE A 77 -8.46 16.02 -10.14
C ILE A 77 -8.98 15.69 -11.54
N THR A 78 -8.16 15.87 -12.57
CA THR A 78 -8.58 15.56 -13.95
C THR A 78 -8.76 14.05 -14.14
N PHE A 79 -9.70 13.67 -14.99
CA PHE A 79 -9.96 12.26 -15.33
C PHE A 79 -8.70 11.53 -15.82
N SER A 80 -7.87 12.20 -16.63
CA SER A 80 -6.61 11.63 -17.09
C SER A 80 -5.65 11.31 -15.93
N PHE A 81 -5.59 12.20 -14.93
CA PHE A 81 -4.74 11.96 -13.77
C PHE A 81 -5.33 10.87 -12.84
N GLU A 82 -6.65 10.80 -12.68
CA GLU A 82 -7.31 9.69 -11.97
C GLU A 82 -6.94 8.34 -12.58
N LYS A 83 -6.96 8.25 -13.91
CA LYS A 83 -6.58 7.04 -14.65
C LYS A 83 -5.11 6.67 -14.40
N ILE A 84 -4.19 7.62 -14.52
CA ILE A 84 -2.77 7.42 -14.23
C ILE A 84 -2.56 6.96 -12.78
N ALA A 85 -3.21 7.62 -11.82
CA ALA A 85 -3.13 7.27 -10.40
C ALA A 85 -3.65 5.86 -10.14
N SER A 86 -4.72 5.43 -10.81
CA SER A 86 -5.26 4.07 -10.67
C SER A 86 -4.29 3.00 -11.17
N TYR A 87 -3.62 3.25 -12.30
CA TYR A 87 -2.58 2.34 -12.78
C TYR A 87 -1.35 2.35 -11.89
N TYR A 88 -0.99 3.50 -11.32
CA TYR A 88 0.10 3.59 -10.34
C TYR A 88 -0.19 2.76 -9.09
N VAL A 89 -1.43 2.78 -8.59
CA VAL A 89 -1.85 1.90 -7.50
C VAL A 89 -1.61 0.43 -7.85
N LEU A 90 -2.10 -0.04 -9.01
CA LEU A 90 -1.89 -1.42 -9.47
C LEU A 90 -0.41 -1.75 -9.64
N PHE A 91 0.35 -0.83 -10.23
CA PHE A 91 1.80 -0.95 -10.37
C PHE A 91 2.49 -1.17 -9.02
N SER A 92 2.10 -0.42 -7.99
CA SER A 92 2.69 -0.54 -6.65
C SER A 92 2.51 -1.93 -6.03
N TRP A 93 1.48 -2.70 -6.43
CA TRP A 93 1.23 -4.07 -5.97
C TRP A 93 2.01 -5.14 -6.74
N ASN A 94 2.58 -4.77 -7.89
CA ASN A 94 3.34 -5.65 -8.78
C ASN A 94 4.73 -5.09 -9.08
N TYR A 95 5.27 -4.24 -8.22
CA TYR A 95 6.51 -3.51 -8.47
C TYR A 95 7.73 -4.42 -8.69
N ASP A 96 7.71 -5.62 -8.12
CA ASP A 96 8.79 -6.61 -8.27
C ASP A 96 8.92 -7.15 -9.71
N ASP A 97 7.88 -6.99 -10.53
CA ASP A 97 7.88 -7.40 -11.95
C ASP A 97 8.52 -6.35 -12.88
N PHE A 98 8.93 -5.21 -12.36
CA PHE A 98 9.44 -4.08 -13.14
C PHE A 98 10.88 -3.74 -12.78
N ASN A 99 11.69 -3.44 -13.79
CA ASN A 99 13.09 -3.03 -13.62
C ASN A 99 13.23 -1.58 -13.15
N GLU A 100 12.23 -0.73 -13.41
CA GLU A 100 12.23 0.69 -13.08
C GLU A 100 10.98 1.06 -12.31
N LEU A 101 11.13 1.91 -11.30
CA LEU A 101 10.05 2.36 -10.45
C LEU A 101 9.76 3.84 -10.72
N PRO A 102 8.65 4.18 -11.41
CA PRO A 102 8.28 5.56 -11.65
C PRO A 102 7.82 6.25 -10.37
N TYR A 103 7.96 7.57 -10.33
CA TYR A 103 7.42 8.42 -9.28
C TYR A 103 6.10 9.03 -9.72
N LEU A 104 5.06 8.90 -8.90
CA LEU A 104 3.84 9.70 -9.07
C LEU A 104 4.01 11.04 -8.35
N ARG A 105 4.07 12.14 -9.10
CA ARG A 105 4.33 13.46 -8.57
C ARG A 105 3.15 14.39 -8.74
N GLY A 106 2.67 14.98 -7.65
CA GLY A 106 1.67 16.05 -7.68
C GLY A 106 2.35 17.43 -7.56
N LEU A 107 2.12 18.28 -8.55
CA LEU A 107 2.59 19.67 -8.55
C LEU A 107 1.40 20.61 -8.33
N GLY A 108 1.64 21.73 -7.69
CA GLY A 108 0.63 22.76 -7.43
C GLY A 108 1.07 23.71 -6.33
N ASP A 109 0.39 24.84 -6.22
CA ASP A 109 0.67 25.88 -5.23
C ASP A 109 0.32 25.45 -3.80
N TYR A 110 0.61 26.29 -2.84
CA TYR A 110 0.23 26.08 -1.45
C TYR A 110 -1.30 25.99 -1.32
N GLY A 111 -1.77 25.03 -0.51
CA GLY A 111 -3.22 24.86 -0.29
C GLY A 111 -3.97 24.05 -1.35
N THR A 112 -3.34 23.60 -2.45
CA THR A 112 -4.01 22.89 -3.56
C THR A 112 -4.35 21.41 -3.27
N GLY A 113 -4.18 20.94 -2.05
CA GLY A 113 -4.58 19.59 -1.67
C GLY A 113 -3.55 18.47 -1.96
N LYS A 114 -2.27 18.82 -2.23
CA LYS A 114 -1.20 17.83 -2.50
C LYS A 114 -1.08 16.75 -1.43
N SER A 115 -1.10 17.15 -0.15
CA SER A 115 -1.02 16.18 0.97
C SER A 115 -2.21 15.23 1.00
N ARG A 116 -3.42 15.73 0.69
CA ARG A 116 -4.61 14.89 0.59
C ARG A 116 -4.51 13.92 -0.58
N MET A 117 -4.00 14.37 -1.73
CA MET A 117 -3.76 13.50 -2.88
C MET A 117 -2.81 12.35 -2.52
N LEU A 118 -1.68 12.66 -1.88
CA LEU A 118 -0.72 11.63 -1.44
C LEU A 118 -1.35 10.66 -0.43
N GLN A 119 -2.15 11.16 0.51
CA GLN A 119 -2.84 10.31 1.49
C GLN A 119 -3.89 9.40 0.83
N VAL A 120 -4.70 9.91 -0.09
CA VAL A 120 -5.77 9.14 -0.75
C VAL A 120 -5.16 8.08 -1.67
N ILE A 121 -4.28 8.47 -2.60
CA ILE A 121 -3.67 7.54 -3.56
C ILE A 121 -2.73 6.58 -2.82
N GLY A 122 -1.90 7.10 -1.92
CA GLY A 122 -0.98 6.29 -1.12
C GLY A 122 -1.71 5.23 -0.30
N SER A 123 -2.87 5.53 0.29
CA SER A 123 -3.63 4.54 1.08
C SER A 123 -4.04 3.29 0.29
N LEU A 124 -4.08 3.36 -1.03
CA LEU A 124 -4.40 2.25 -1.93
C LEU A 124 -3.17 1.49 -2.42
N CYS A 125 -1.98 2.09 -2.29
CA CYS A 125 -0.72 1.49 -2.74
C CYS A 125 -0.27 0.32 -1.84
N TYR A 126 0.69 -0.45 -2.34
CA TYR A 126 1.27 -1.56 -1.60
C TYR A 126 2.08 -1.06 -0.39
N ARG A 127 1.67 -1.47 0.81
CA ARG A 127 2.32 -1.13 2.09
C ARG A 127 2.72 0.36 2.16
N PRO A 128 1.76 1.29 2.04
CA PRO A 128 2.10 2.70 2.00
C PRO A 128 2.77 3.16 3.29
N ILE A 129 3.82 3.96 3.14
CA ILE A 129 4.60 4.57 4.21
C ILE A 129 4.42 6.07 4.09
N PHE A 130 3.82 6.69 5.09
CA PHE A 130 3.59 8.15 5.10
C PHE A 130 4.70 8.86 5.87
N ALA A 131 5.43 9.71 5.15
CA ALA A 131 6.47 10.57 5.70
C ALA A 131 6.16 12.05 5.40
N SER A 132 6.61 12.95 6.27
CA SER A 132 6.53 14.39 6.05
C SER A 132 7.89 14.95 5.64
N GLY A 133 7.90 16.17 5.09
CA GLY A 133 9.15 16.87 4.75
C GLY A 133 10.07 17.14 5.94
N ALA A 134 9.57 17.03 7.18
CA ALA A 134 10.36 17.14 8.41
C ALA A 134 11.00 15.80 8.84
N THR A 135 10.66 14.69 8.16
CA THR A 135 11.21 13.37 8.48
C THR A 135 12.64 13.28 7.99
N THR A 136 13.57 12.91 8.84
CA THR A 136 14.97 12.71 8.44
C THR A 136 15.13 11.46 7.58
N VAL A 137 16.16 11.44 6.74
CA VAL A 137 16.39 10.40 5.74
C VAL A 137 16.63 9.02 6.36
N SER A 138 17.39 8.95 7.47
CA SER A 138 17.77 7.68 8.08
C SER A 138 16.59 6.82 8.57
N PRO A 139 15.57 7.34 9.27
CA PRO A 139 14.36 6.58 9.60
C PRO A 139 13.60 6.09 8.37
N ILE A 140 13.51 6.89 7.30
CA ILE A 140 12.83 6.50 6.06
C ILE A 140 13.49 5.26 5.46
N PHE A 141 14.81 5.25 5.32
CA PHE A 141 15.53 4.10 4.78
C PHE A 141 15.37 2.84 5.63
N ARG A 142 15.36 2.96 6.96
CA ARG A 142 15.11 1.80 7.84
C ARG A 142 13.72 1.22 7.62
N ILE A 143 12.70 2.08 7.58
CA ILE A 143 11.32 1.64 7.36
C ILE A 143 11.16 1.00 5.97
N LEU A 144 11.77 1.59 4.93
CA LEU A 144 11.76 1.02 3.59
C LEU A 144 12.47 -0.34 3.54
N ASN A 145 13.63 -0.47 4.19
CA ASN A 145 14.36 -1.73 4.26
C ASN A 145 13.57 -2.83 5.01
N ASP A 146 12.87 -2.46 6.07
CA ASP A 146 12.12 -3.42 6.88
C ASP A 146 10.79 -3.84 6.23
N PHE A 147 10.12 -2.93 5.53
CA PHE A 147 8.75 -3.15 5.06
C PHE A 147 8.61 -3.25 3.54
N HIS A 148 9.58 -2.80 2.75
CA HIS A 148 9.54 -2.86 1.28
C HIS A 148 8.21 -2.32 0.72
N GLY A 149 7.87 -1.08 1.05
CA GLY A 149 6.59 -0.47 0.71
C GLY A 149 6.72 0.74 -0.22
N THR A 150 5.59 1.39 -0.49
CA THR A 150 5.50 2.62 -1.28
C THR A 150 5.64 3.83 -0.36
N LEU A 151 6.60 4.72 -0.61
CA LEU A 151 6.81 5.96 0.12
C LEU A 151 6.04 7.11 -0.54
#